data_160f902cd25f4d30d4bf3f04618921b5
#
_entry.id   160f902cd25f4d30d4bf3f04618921b5
#
_cell.length_a   1.000
_cell.length_b   1.000
_cell.length_c   1.000
_cell.angle_alpha   90.00
_cell.angle_beta   90.00
_cell.angle_gamma   90.00
#
_symmetry.space_group_name_H-M   'P 1'
#
loop_
_entity.id
_entity.type
_entity.pdbx_description
1 polymer ?
#
loop_
_entity_poly.entity_id
_entity_poly.type
_entity_poly.pdbx_seq_one_letter_code
_entity_poly.pdbx_strand_id
1 'polypeptide(L)'
;GYMGCRTRVIGNVVDEDKAVTPGRGNLSFTSINLPRLGIKHGIVRNDETDMKGFYEELGELMDLVKDQLLERFEIQCNKRLYNFPFLLGQGVWIDSDKLKPNDRLRKILKHGTLSIGFIGLAECLKALIGKHHGESEEAQKLGLEIIEFMRNRCDEYAKEYKLNFTLLATPAEGLSGRFINIDKAVYGKIKGVTDREYYTNSF
;
A
#
# COMPACT_ATOMS: atom_id res chain seq x y z
N GLY A 1 0.68 -2.95 15.37
CA GLY A 1 2.09 -3.34 15.50
C GLY A 1 2.80 -3.44 14.16
N TYR A 2 4.10 -3.31 14.19
CA TYR A 2 4.98 -3.54 13.04
C TYR A 2 5.78 -4.80 13.28
N MET A 3 5.88 -5.64 12.24
CA MET A 3 6.66 -6.88 12.28
C MET A 3 7.57 -6.89 11.06
N GLY A 4 8.84 -6.55 11.26
CA GLY A 4 9.79 -6.36 10.17
C GLY A 4 9.44 -5.16 9.29
N CYS A 5 10.16 -4.99 8.18
CA CYS A 5 10.10 -3.78 7.36
C CYS A 5 8.88 -3.68 6.41
N ARG A 6 8.10 -4.74 6.23
CA ARG A 6 6.99 -4.79 5.25
C ARG A 6 5.66 -5.22 5.85
N THR A 7 5.59 -5.36 7.15
CA THR A 7 4.39 -5.85 7.80
C THR A 7 3.88 -4.86 8.83
N ARG A 8 2.69 -4.35 8.58
CA ARG A 8 1.93 -3.56 9.54
C ARG A 8 0.65 -4.29 9.88
N VAL A 9 0.47 -4.63 11.15
CA VAL A 9 -0.76 -5.22 11.67
C VAL A 9 -1.49 -4.16 12.48
N ILE A 10 -2.70 -3.85 12.06
CA ILE A 10 -3.62 -2.90 12.72
C ILE A 10 -4.61 -3.65 13.63
N GLY A 11 -5.50 -2.93 14.28
CA GLY A 11 -6.66 -3.52 14.96
C GLY A 11 -7.40 -4.49 14.03
N ASN A 12 -8.08 -5.46 14.60
CA ASN A 12 -8.81 -6.47 13.84
C ASN A 12 -10.27 -6.06 13.67
N VAL A 13 -10.61 -5.48 12.52
CA VAL A 13 -11.99 -5.06 12.23
C VAL A 13 -12.95 -6.25 12.02
N VAL A 14 -12.40 -7.46 11.85
CA VAL A 14 -13.17 -8.69 11.66
C VAL A 14 -13.59 -9.29 13.01
N ASP A 15 -12.76 -9.12 14.03
CA ASP A 15 -12.94 -9.71 15.34
C ASP A 15 -12.14 -8.88 16.36
N GLU A 16 -12.80 -7.95 17.04
CA GLU A 16 -12.16 -7.03 17.98
C GLU A 16 -11.52 -7.75 19.17
N ASP A 17 -12.06 -8.88 19.58
CA ASP A 17 -11.51 -9.73 20.66
C ASP A 17 -10.15 -10.34 20.26
N LYS A 18 -9.84 -10.36 18.96
CA LYS A 18 -8.60 -10.84 18.38
C LYS A 18 -7.73 -9.73 17.79
N ALA A 19 -7.76 -8.56 18.40
CA ALA A 19 -6.95 -7.40 17.97
C ALA A 19 -5.45 -7.52 18.28
N VAL A 20 -5.02 -8.61 18.91
CA VAL A 20 -3.59 -8.88 19.21
C VAL A 20 -2.76 -8.97 17.93
N THR A 21 -1.49 -8.54 18.01
CA THR A 21 -0.56 -8.61 16.88
C THR A 21 0.04 -10.02 16.65
N PRO A 22 0.44 -10.76 17.70
CA PRO A 22 0.98 -12.12 17.53
C PRO A 22 -0.01 -13.05 16.82
N GLY A 23 0.51 -13.94 15.96
CA GLY A 23 -0.31 -14.87 15.19
C GLY A 23 -1.06 -14.26 14.01
N ARG A 24 -0.81 -13.00 13.67
CA ARG A 24 -1.38 -12.30 12.51
C ARG A 24 -0.26 -11.74 11.65
N GLY A 25 -0.55 -11.42 10.40
CA GLY A 25 0.47 -10.88 9.48
C GLY A 25 -0.14 -10.22 8.26
N ASN A 26 0.73 -9.73 7.38
CA ASN A 26 0.34 -9.19 6.09
C ASN A 26 0.18 -10.33 5.08
N LEU A 27 -0.96 -10.39 4.42
CA LEU A 27 -1.29 -11.40 3.42
C LEU A 27 -0.76 -11.02 2.04
N SER A 28 -0.90 -9.76 1.68
CA SER A 28 -0.51 -9.22 0.38
C SER A 28 -0.38 -7.71 0.45
N PHE A 29 0.46 -7.17 -0.45
CA PHE A 29 0.57 -5.72 -0.65
C PHE A 29 0.78 -5.39 -2.13
N THR A 30 0.35 -4.20 -2.54
CA THR A 30 0.62 -3.61 -3.85
C THR A 30 0.94 -2.14 -3.65
N SER A 31 1.96 -1.63 -4.36
CA SER A 31 2.44 -0.26 -4.17
C SER A 31 2.10 0.63 -5.35
N ILE A 32 1.60 1.83 -5.04
CA ILE A 32 1.28 2.89 -6.00
C ILE A 32 2.51 3.75 -6.25
N ASN A 33 2.75 4.08 -7.53
CA ASN A 33 3.77 5.03 -7.99
C ASN A 33 3.21 6.46 -7.90
N LEU A 34 3.35 7.12 -6.75
CA LEU A 34 2.89 8.50 -6.57
C LEU A 34 3.61 9.50 -7.48
N PRO A 35 4.93 9.43 -7.72
CA PRO A 35 5.62 10.34 -8.64
C PRO A 35 4.99 10.42 -10.03
N ARG A 36 4.54 9.30 -10.57
CA ARG A 36 3.87 9.28 -11.89
C ARG A 36 2.61 10.13 -11.92
N LEU A 37 1.79 10.06 -10.87
CA LEU A 37 0.62 10.93 -10.72
C LEU A 37 1.02 12.40 -10.61
N GLY A 38 2.04 12.69 -9.79
CA GLY A 38 2.61 14.03 -9.67
C GLY A 38 3.10 14.58 -11.01
N ILE A 39 3.77 13.78 -11.84
CA ILE A 39 4.24 14.18 -13.18
C ILE A 39 3.05 14.47 -14.12
N LYS A 40 2.01 13.66 -14.07
CA LYS A 40 0.84 13.81 -14.95
C LYS A 40 0.03 15.07 -14.64
N HIS A 41 -0.15 15.37 -13.36
CA HIS A 41 -1.06 16.42 -12.88
C HIS A 41 -0.35 17.67 -12.34
N GLY A 42 0.98 17.66 -12.23
CA GLY A 42 1.76 18.71 -11.59
C GLY A 42 2.36 19.73 -12.56
N ILE A 43 2.88 20.81 -11.98
CA ILE A 43 3.50 21.93 -12.70
C ILE A 43 4.73 21.56 -13.51
N VAL A 44 5.34 20.40 -13.28
CA VAL A 44 6.51 19.95 -14.05
C VAL A 44 6.19 19.68 -15.52
N ARG A 45 4.90 19.53 -15.87
CA ARG A 45 4.44 19.28 -17.24
C ARG A 45 3.22 20.11 -17.64
N ASN A 46 2.61 20.83 -16.72
CA ASN A 46 1.41 21.63 -16.95
C ASN A 46 1.66 23.06 -16.46
N ASP A 47 0.92 24.02 -16.96
CA ASP A 47 1.01 25.41 -16.52
C ASP A 47 0.52 25.57 -15.07
N GLU A 48 -0.44 24.74 -14.66
CA GLU A 48 -1.03 24.73 -13.33
C GLU A 48 -1.13 23.28 -12.80
N THR A 49 -1.17 23.12 -11.47
CA THR A 49 -1.41 21.83 -10.84
C THR A 49 -2.89 21.48 -10.91
N ASP A 50 -3.21 20.32 -11.50
CA ASP A 50 -4.55 19.73 -11.49
C ASP A 50 -4.74 18.81 -10.28
N MET A 51 -5.02 19.41 -9.13
CA MET A 51 -5.26 18.61 -7.91
C MET A 51 -6.53 17.77 -7.98
N LYS A 52 -7.55 18.23 -8.73
CA LYS A 52 -8.78 17.44 -8.91
C LYS A 52 -8.50 16.14 -9.66
N GLY A 53 -7.88 16.26 -10.85
CA GLY A 53 -7.49 15.07 -11.63
C GLY A 53 -6.51 14.16 -10.90
N PHE A 54 -5.59 14.73 -10.09
CA PHE A 54 -4.68 13.96 -9.24
C PHE A 54 -5.44 13.06 -8.27
N TYR A 55 -6.40 13.59 -7.51
CA TYR A 55 -7.17 12.80 -6.54
C TYR A 55 -8.14 11.82 -7.21
N GLU A 56 -8.73 12.18 -8.34
CA GLU A 56 -9.57 11.27 -9.13
C GLU A 56 -8.75 10.04 -9.59
N GLU A 57 -7.60 10.25 -10.23
CA GLU A 57 -6.74 9.14 -10.69
C GLU A 57 -6.14 8.34 -9.51
N LEU A 58 -5.76 9.00 -8.42
CA LEU A 58 -5.30 8.31 -7.21
C LEU A 58 -6.40 7.41 -6.64
N GLY A 59 -7.64 7.88 -6.60
CA GLY A 59 -8.79 7.10 -6.16
C GLY A 59 -9.03 5.87 -7.03
N GLU A 60 -9.00 6.02 -8.35
CA GLU A 60 -9.13 4.91 -9.32
C GLU A 60 -8.01 3.87 -9.16
N LEU A 61 -6.76 4.31 -8.96
CA LEU A 61 -5.64 3.41 -8.71
C LEU A 61 -5.78 2.67 -7.37
N MET A 62 -6.29 3.33 -6.34
CA MET A 62 -6.57 2.67 -5.06
C MET A 62 -7.66 1.61 -5.20
N ASP A 63 -8.72 1.88 -5.97
CA ASP A 63 -9.76 0.90 -6.26
C ASP A 63 -9.19 -0.30 -7.02
N LEU A 64 -8.36 -0.08 -8.04
CA LEU A 64 -7.68 -1.14 -8.76
C LEU A 64 -6.77 -2.00 -7.85
N VAL A 65 -6.01 -1.37 -6.97
CA VAL A 65 -5.15 -2.06 -5.99
C VAL A 65 -5.99 -2.86 -5.00
N LYS A 66 -7.08 -2.30 -4.50
CA LYS A 66 -8.04 -3.00 -3.64
C LYS A 66 -8.58 -4.27 -4.33
N ASP A 67 -9.00 -4.17 -5.60
CA ASP A 67 -9.52 -5.31 -6.35
C ASP A 67 -8.47 -6.41 -6.52
N GLN A 68 -7.22 -6.05 -6.84
CA GLN A 68 -6.11 -7.00 -6.88
C GLN A 68 -5.85 -7.68 -5.53
N LEU A 69 -5.93 -6.94 -4.44
CA LEU A 69 -5.73 -7.50 -3.10
C LEU A 69 -6.84 -8.46 -2.71
N LEU A 70 -8.09 -8.14 -3.06
CA LEU A 70 -9.25 -9.02 -2.84
C LEU A 70 -9.14 -10.30 -3.68
N GLU A 71 -8.75 -10.22 -4.94
CA GLU A 71 -8.53 -11.40 -5.79
C GLU A 71 -7.45 -12.33 -5.19
N ARG A 72 -6.31 -11.76 -4.78
CA ARG A 72 -5.26 -12.53 -4.12
C ARG A 72 -5.73 -13.16 -2.80
N PHE A 73 -6.53 -12.43 -2.03
CA PHE A 73 -7.14 -12.95 -0.82
C PHE A 73 -8.01 -14.18 -1.10
N GLU A 74 -8.86 -14.12 -2.13
CA GLU A 74 -9.69 -15.24 -2.55
C GLU A 74 -8.85 -16.46 -2.99
N ILE A 75 -7.80 -16.24 -3.77
CA ILE A 75 -6.87 -17.29 -4.19
C ILE A 75 -6.23 -17.96 -2.96
N GLN A 76 -5.77 -17.17 -1.99
CA GLN A 76 -5.18 -17.69 -0.75
C GLN A 76 -6.20 -18.42 0.11
N CYS A 77 -7.42 -17.90 0.24
CA CYS A 77 -8.52 -18.53 0.99
C CYS A 77 -8.92 -19.88 0.44
N ASN A 78 -8.77 -20.11 -0.85
CA ASN A 78 -9.06 -21.38 -1.51
C ASN A 78 -7.98 -22.43 -1.34
N LYS A 79 -6.79 -22.08 -0.80
CA LYS A 79 -5.77 -23.06 -0.39
C LYS A 79 -6.22 -23.84 0.84
N ARG A 80 -5.55 -24.94 1.12
CA ARG A 80 -5.83 -25.81 2.25
C ARG A 80 -4.70 -25.73 3.28
N LEU A 81 -5.01 -26.09 4.52
CA LEU A 81 -4.04 -26.03 5.62
C LEU A 81 -2.77 -26.82 5.30
N TYR A 82 -2.87 -28.00 4.70
CA TYR A 82 -1.73 -28.84 4.35
C TYR A 82 -0.75 -28.18 3.36
N ASN A 83 -1.17 -27.15 2.62
CA ASN A 83 -0.27 -26.42 1.72
C ASN A 83 0.74 -25.53 2.50
N PHE A 84 0.52 -25.30 3.79
CA PHE A 84 1.33 -24.43 4.65
C PHE A 84 1.71 -25.14 5.95
N PRO A 85 2.51 -26.23 5.88
CA PRO A 85 2.77 -27.10 7.03
C PRO A 85 3.51 -26.41 8.18
N PHE A 86 4.32 -25.38 7.90
CA PHE A 86 5.04 -24.64 8.93
C PHE A 86 4.20 -23.52 9.53
N LEU A 87 3.78 -22.55 8.71
CA LEU A 87 3.11 -21.35 9.18
C LEU A 87 1.76 -21.63 9.82
N LEU A 88 0.98 -22.51 9.21
CA LEU A 88 -0.39 -22.83 9.63
C LEU A 88 -0.48 -24.16 10.35
N GLY A 89 0.28 -25.15 9.91
CA GLY A 89 0.25 -26.50 10.47
C GLY A 89 0.85 -26.64 11.87
N GLN A 90 1.63 -25.64 12.32
CA GLN A 90 2.22 -25.61 13.67
C GLN A 90 1.52 -24.61 14.62
N GLY A 91 0.35 -24.11 14.26
CA GLY A 91 -0.42 -23.22 15.13
C GLY A 91 0.17 -21.80 15.28
N VAL A 92 1.10 -21.39 14.40
CA VAL A 92 1.73 -20.05 14.46
C VAL A 92 0.75 -18.95 14.10
N TRP A 93 -0.12 -19.20 13.12
CA TRP A 93 -1.19 -18.27 12.75
C TRP A 93 -2.40 -18.43 13.66
N ILE A 94 -3.03 -17.32 14.01
CA ILE A 94 -4.20 -17.31 14.91
C ILE A 94 -5.29 -18.28 14.43
N ASP A 95 -5.80 -19.10 15.34
CA ASP A 95 -6.83 -20.11 15.11
C ASP A 95 -6.47 -21.23 14.10
N SER A 96 -5.22 -21.31 13.63
CA SER A 96 -4.84 -22.35 12.68
C SER A 96 -4.85 -23.77 13.29
N ASP A 97 -4.67 -23.88 14.61
CA ASP A 97 -4.81 -25.12 15.39
C ASP A 97 -6.23 -25.69 15.39
N LYS A 98 -7.23 -24.85 15.08
CA LYS A 98 -8.65 -25.25 14.99
C LYS A 98 -9.04 -25.84 13.64
N LEU A 99 -8.14 -25.82 12.65
CA LEU A 99 -8.40 -26.33 11.31
C LEU A 99 -7.83 -27.74 11.12
N LYS A 100 -8.53 -28.54 10.30
CA LYS A 100 -8.04 -29.83 9.80
C LYS A 100 -7.19 -29.64 8.55
N PRO A 101 -6.29 -30.57 8.20
CA PRO A 101 -5.40 -30.44 7.03
C PRO A 101 -6.11 -30.11 5.72
N ASN A 102 -7.31 -30.60 5.52
CA ASN A 102 -8.09 -30.38 4.30
C ASN A 102 -9.00 -29.14 4.32
N ASP A 103 -9.08 -28.43 5.44
CA ASP A 103 -9.91 -27.23 5.56
C ASP A 103 -9.34 -26.07 4.74
N ARG A 104 -10.24 -25.26 4.19
CA ARG A 104 -9.89 -24.02 3.51
C ARG A 104 -9.57 -22.91 4.51
N LEU A 105 -8.73 -21.94 4.09
CA LEU A 105 -8.07 -21.01 4.99
C LEU A 105 -8.87 -19.74 5.32
N ARG A 106 -10.01 -19.47 4.68
CA ARG A 106 -10.77 -18.22 4.86
C ARG A 106 -11.03 -17.87 6.32
N LYS A 107 -11.37 -18.87 7.16
CA LYS A 107 -11.71 -18.67 8.57
C LYS A 107 -10.59 -18.03 9.39
N ILE A 108 -9.34 -18.25 8.98
CA ILE A 108 -8.15 -17.75 9.68
C ILE A 108 -7.47 -16.60 8.94
N LEU A 109 -7.44 -16.62 7.59
CA LEU A 109 -6.81 -15.56 6.80
C LEU A 109 -7.53 -14.22 6.89
N LYS A 110 -8.83 -14.21 7.19
CA LYS A 110 -9.58 -12.97 7.44
C LYS A 110 -8.99 -12.06 8.52
N HIS A 111 -8.20 -12.63 9.44
CA HIS A 111 -7.51 -11.87 10.50
C HIS A 111 -6.20 -11.21 10.04
N GLY A 112 -5.71 -11.55 8.85
CA GLY A 112 -4.54 -10.92 8.25
C GLY A 112 -4.83 -9.54 7.68
N THR A 113 -3.79 -8.85 7.21
CA THR A 113 -3.90 -7.52 6.60
C THR A 113 -3.63 -7.54 5.10
N LEU A 114 -4.39 -6.71 4.37
CA LEU A 114 -4.17 -6.37 2.98
C LEU A 114 -3.62 -4.96 2.94
N SER A 115 -2.42 -4.77 2.38
CA SER A 115 -1.73 -3.48 2.45
C SER A 115 -1.71 -2.78 1.10
N ILE A 116 -2.20 -1.54 1.07
CA ILE A 116 -1.98 -0.61 -0.03
C ILE A 116 -0.71 0.16 0.29
N GLY A 117 0.29 0.02 -0.57
CA GLY A 117 1.58 0.68 -0.43
C GLY A 117 1.68 1.93 -1.30
N PHE A 118 2.62 2.80 -0.99
CA PHE A 118 3.02 3.90 -1.86
C PHE A 118 4.53 4.11 -1.84
N ILE A 119 5.05 4.71 -2.90
CA ILE A 119 6.46 5.05 -3.10
C ILE A 119 6.53 6.47 -3.63
N GLY A 120 7.54 7.24 -3.21
CA GLY A 120 7.91 8.48 -3.85
C GLY A 120 7.03 9.69 -3.52
N LEU A 121 6.54 9.83 -2.29
CA LEU A 121 5.77 11.01 -1.89
C LEU A 121 6.57 12.31 -2.08
N ALA A 122 7.87 12.31 -1.78
CA ALA A 122 8.72 13.48 -1.96
C ALA A 122 8.79 13.92 -3.42
N GLU A 123 9.03 12.97 -4.33
CA GLU A 123 9.09 13.24 -5.78
C GLU A 123 7.72 13.59 -6.37
N CYS A 124 6.65 13.02 -5.82
CA CYS A 124 5.28 13.39 -6.17
C CYS A 124 5.01 14.87 -5.87
N LEU A 125 5.33 15.32 -4.66
CA LEU A 125 5.18 16.72 -4.24
C LEU A 125 6.08 17.65 -5.07
N LYS A 126 7.32 17.24 -5.35
CA LYS A 126 8.20 17.98 -6.28
C LYS A 126 7.57 18.16 -7.65
N ALA A 127 6.94 17.13 -8.18
CA ALA A 127 6.28 17.19 -9.46
C ALA A 127 5.01 18.03 -9.43
N LEU A 128 4.22 17.96 -8.34
CA LEU A 128 2.99 18.70 -8.17
C LEU A 128 3.21 20.21 -8.00
N ILE A 129 4.08 20.61 -7.07
CA ILE A 129 4.22 22.01 -6.61
C ILE A 129 5.67 22.53 -6.56
N GLY A 130 6.64 21.77 -7.07
CA GLY A 130 8.04 22.18 -7.15
C GLY A 130 8.85 21.99 -5.86
N LYS A 131 8.24 21.60 -4.74
CA LYS A 131 8.88 21.41 -3.43
C LYS A 131 8.40 20.11 -2.79
N HIS A 132 9.25 19.43 -2.01
CA HIS A 132 8.84 18.28 -1.21
C HIS A 132 8.59 18.67 0.26
N HIS A 133 8.05 17.74 1.03
CA HIS A 133 7.62 17.96 2.42
C HIS A 133 8.72 18.40 3.40
N GLY A 134 9.98 18.22 3.05
CA GLY A 134 11.12 18.74 3.84
C GLY A 134 11.60 20.14 3.42
N GLU A 135 11.01 20.77 2.40
CA GLU A 135 11.44 22.07 1.86
C GLU A 135 10.46 23.21 2.19
N SER A 136 9.20 22.91 2.48
CA SER A 136 8.21 23.93 2.86
C SER A 136 7.04 23.35 3.66
N GLU A 137 6.42 24.17 4.49
CA GLU A 137 5.23 23.81 5.27
C GLU A 137 4.02 23.50 4.35
N GLU A 138 3.88 24.24 3.24
CA GLU A 138 2.85 23.98 2.25
C GLU A 138 2.96 22.58 1.65
N ALA A 139 4.17 22.16 1.25
CA ALA A 139 4.42 20.83 0.72
C ALA A 139 4.23 19.75 1.79
N GLN A 140 4.59 20.02 3.03
CA GLN A 140 4.33 19.11 4.15
C GLN A 140 2.83 18.92 4.36
N LYS A 141 2.06 20.01 4.37
CA LYS A 141 0.61 19.97 4.51
C LYS A 141 -0.03 19.18 3.38
N LEU A 142 0.32 19.47 2.13
CA LEU A 142 -0.19 18.71 0.97
C LEU A 142 0.18 17.22 1.06
N GLY A 143 1.40 16.90 1.50
CA GLY A 143 1.81 15.52 1.72
C GLY A 143 0.95 14.79 2.75
N LEU A 144 0.61 15.46 3.86
CA LEU A 144 -0.30 14.93 4.88
C LEU A 144 -1.71 14.73 4.34
N GLU A 145 -2.24 15.69 3.55
CA GLU A 145 -3.56 15.58 2.90
C GLU A 145 -3.64 14.38 1.94
N ILE A 146 -2.60 14.14 1.14
CA ILE A 146 -2.52 12.97 0.25
C ILE A 146 -2.54 11.67 1.05
N ILE A 147 -1.75 11.58 2.12
CA ILE A 147 -1.71 10.39 2.98
C ILE A 147 -3.03 10.19 3.71
N GLU A 148 -3.66 11.25 4.18
CA GLU A 148 -4.98 11.19 4.82
C GLU A 148 -6.05 10.69 3.85
N PHE A 149 -6.07 11.19 2.61
CA PHE A 149 -6.95 10.70 1.56
C PHE A 149 -6.80 9.19 1.34
N MET A 150 -5.56 8.72 1.18
CA MET A 150 -5.27 7.30 0.99
C MET A 150 -5.66 6.47 2.22
N ARG A 151 -5.44 7.00 3.42
CA ARG A 151 -5.78 6.34 4.67
C ARG A 151 -7.30 6.19 4.83
N ASN A 152 -8.05 7.25 4.56
CA ASN A 152 -9.51 7.24 4.64
C ASN A 152 -10.12 6.21 3.68
N ARG A 153 -9.58 6.11 2.44
CA ARG A 153 -9.98 5.05 1.49
C ARG A 153 -9.71 3.65 2.03
N CYS A 154 -8.58 3.40 2.67
CA CYS A 154 -8.31 2.11 3.30
C CYS A 154 -9.32 1.80 4.42
N ASP A 155 -9.69 2.79 5.22
CA ASP A 155 -10.67 2.63 6.30
C ASP A 155 -12.09 2.38 5.73
N GLU A 156 -12.45 3.01 4.60
CA GLU A 156 -13.70 2.72 3.86
C GLU A 156 -13.72 1.28 3.34
N TYR A 157 -12.66 0.81 2.68
CA TYR A 157 -12.56 -0.58 2.23
C TYR A 157 -12.65 -1.58 3.39
N ALA A 158 -12.03 -1.26 4.53
CA ALA A 158 -12.10 -2.12 5.70
C ALA A 158 -13.54 -2.27 6.23
N LYS A 159 -14.32 -1.20 6.21
CA LYS A 159 -15.75 -1.22 6.60
C LYS A 159 -16.62 -1.97 5.60
N GLU A 160 -16.40 -1.71 4.30
CA GLU A 160 -17.19 -2.29 3.20
C GLU A 160 -16.99 -3.79 3.09
N TYR A 161 -15.71 -4.23 3.03
CA TYR A 161 -15.35 -5.64 2.80
C TYR A 161 -15.20 -6.46 4.08
N LYS A 162 -15.26 -5.82 5.25
CA LYS A 162 -15.02 -6.45 6.56
C LYS A 162 -13.71 -7.24 6.59
N LEU A 163 -12.64 -6.61 6.10
CA LEU A 163 -11.28 -7.12 6.06
C LEU A 163 -10.32 -6.02 6.54
N ASN A 164 -9.14 -6.41 7.01
CA ASN A 164 -8.15 -5.46 7.50
C ASN A 164 -7.36 -4.86 6.35
N PHE A 165 -7.72 -3.66 5.90
CA PHE A 165 -6.91 -2.86 4.96
C PHE A 165 -6.01 -1.89 5.72
N THR A 166 -4.80 -1.68 5.22
CA THR A 166 -3.84 -0.73 5.81
C THR A 166 -3.04 0.00 4.74
N LEU A 167 -2.69 1.25 5.03
CA LEU A 167 -1.75 2.03 4.21
C LEU A 167 -0.32 1.82 4.71
N LEU A 168 0.63 1.69 3.80
CA LEU A 168 2.04 1.45 4.10
C LEU A 168 2.95 2.27 3.17
N ALA A 169 3.89 3.05 3.73
CA ALA A 169 5.05 3.52 2.99
C ALA A 169 5.94 2.31 2.70
N THR A 170 6.02 1.88 1.44
CA THR A 170 6.62 0.60 1.09
C THR A 170 8.14 0.69 1.05
N PRO A 171 8.88 -0.15 1.79
CA PRO A 171 10.33 -0.26 1.67
C PRO A 171 10.69 -1.15 0.46
N ALA A 172 10.41 -0.68 -0.73
CA ALA A 172 10.52 -1.46 -1.97
C ALA A 172 11.77 -1.05 -2.75
N GLU A 173 12.93 -1.48 -2.33
CA GLU A 173 14.24 -1.11 -2.86
C GLU A 173 14.33 -1.34 -4.37
N GLY A 174 14.00 -2.55 -4.84
CA GLY A 174 14.01 -2.88 -6.27
C GLY A 174 12.87 -2.21 -7.05
N LEU A 175 11.69 -2.06 -6.47
CA LEU A 175 10.53 -1.47 -7.13
C LEU A 175 10.68 0.05 -7.29
N SER A 176 11.29 0.74 -6.32
CA SER A 176 11.55 2.19 -6.38
C SER A 176 12.47 2.55 -7.56
N GLY A 177 13.54 1.75 -7.80
CA GLY A 177 14.39 1.89 -8.96
C GLY A 177 13.69 1.53 -10.26
N ARG A 178 12.86 0.49 -10.27
CA ARG A 178 12.08 0.11 -11.46
C ARG A 178 11.08 1.20 -11.86
N PHE A 179 10.36 1.78 -10.92
CA PHE A 179 9.39 2.84 -11.19
C PHE A 179 10.05 4.06 -11.83
N ILE A 180 11.16 4.55 -11.25
CA ILE A 180 11.85 5.71 -11.80
C ILE A 180 12.43 5.44 -13.19
N ASN A 181 12.92 4.24 -13.45
CA ASN A 181 13.45 3.88 -14.77
C ASN A 181 12.35 3.90 -15.85
N ILE A 182 11.16 3.40 -15.52
CA ILE A 182 10.00 3.44 -16.42
C ILE A 182 9.56 4.88 -16.63
N ASP A 183 9.43 5.67 -15.55
CA ASP A 183 8.99 7.07 -15.66
C ASP A 183 10.00 7.93 -16.43
N LYS A 184 11.29 7.69 -16.24
CA LYS A 184 12.35 8.33 -17.00
C LYS A 184 12.31 7.99 -18.50
N ALA A 185 11.98 6.75 -18.84
CA ALA A 185 11.81 6.33 -20.22
C ALA A 185 10.59 6.99 -20.89
N VAL A 186 9.49 7.18 -20.15
CA VAL A 186 8.24 7.75 -20.67
C VAL A 186 8.25 9.28 -20.68
N TYR A 187 8.73 9.90 -19.61
CA TYR A 187 8.62 11.35 -19.37
C TYR A 187 9.94 12.11 -19.47
N GLY A 188 11.05 11.40 -19.65
CA GLY A 188 12.38 11.99 -19.67
C GLY A 188 12.94 12.28 -18.28
N LYS A 189 14.08 12.99 -18.28
CA LYS A 189 14.77 13.40 -17.05
C LYS A 189 14.16 14.70 -16.53
N ILE A 190 13.48 14.62 -15.38
CA ILE A 190 12.84 15.74 -14.69
C ILE A 190 13.63 16.04 -13.42
N LYS A 191 14.13 17.28 -13.27
CA LYS A 191 14.94 17.70 -12.12
C LYS A 191 14.20 17.55 -10.80
N GLY A 192 14.82 16.87 -9.85
CA GLY A 192 14.25 16.61 -8.52
C GLY A 192 13.16 15.53 -8.48
N VAL A 193 12.84 14.92 -9.63
CA VAL A 193 11.84 13.85 -9.74
C VAL A 193 12.46 12.58 -10.32
N THR A 194 12.81 12.58 -11.62
CA THR A 194 13.36 11.37 -12.30
C THR A 194 14.87 11.43 -12.53
N ASP A 195 15.57 12.43 -12.05
CA ASP A 195 17.02 12.64 -12.23
C ASP A 195 17.89 11.94 -11.19
N ARG A 196 17.35 10.93 -10.52
CA ARG A 196 18.00 10.11 -9.49
C ARG A 196 17.92 8.61 -9.85
N GLU A 197 18.46 7.75 -9.01
CA GLU A 197 18.52 6.30 -9.26
C GLU A 197 17.25 5.56 -8.81
N TYR A 198 16.58 6.06 -7.75
CA TYR A 198 15.37 5.47 -7.18
C TYR A 198 14.47 6.56 -6.57
N TYR A 199 13.20 6.26 -6.46
CA TYR A 199 12.26 7.09 -5.72
C TYR A 199 12.38 6.86 -4.22
N THR A 200 12.03 7.89 -3.43
CA THR A 200 11.97 7.79 -1.98
C THR A 200 11.00 6.70 -1.55
N ASN A 201 11.46 5.86 -0.66
CA ASN A 201 10.68 4.80 -0.01
C ASN A 201 10.79 4.93 1.51
N SER A 202 10.46 3.91 2.30
CA SER A 202 10.52 4.00 3.76
C SER A 202 11.93 3.81 4.36
N PHE A 203 12.97 3.81 3.57
CA PHE A 203 14.38 3.82 4.00
C PHE A 203 15.00 5.20 3.82
#